data_5658aaa8a4258521d35c89a76a1bceb9
#
_entry.id   5658aaa8a4258521d35c89a76a1bceb9
#
_cell.length_a   1.000
_cell.length_b   1.000
_cell.length_c   1.000
_cell.angle_alpha   90.00
_cell.angle_beta   90.00
_cell.angle_gamma   90.00
#
_symmetry.space_group_name_H-M   'P 1'
#
loop_
_entity.id
_entity.type
_entity.pdbx_description
1 polymer ?
#
loop_
_entity_poly.entity_id
_entity_poly.type
_entity_poly.pdbx_seq_one_letter_code
_entity_poly.pdbx_strand_id
1 'polypeptide(L)'
;MLIRKRFLNTKVKILTGIMIAGLVVSGSLLTLPTGQAKGVVSDDYPLNDSTHWNTEPVWRDEFNGTSLDKDSWNIYGSGWSANNVQSCYSRSEENVNVKNGSLNLVGLYKPGARCKGNEKSGNFTSGFVETKGKKSWTYGYIEARIKMPNNKSTWPGFWMSPMIKTYGEWPNSGEIDIVEAKGSNHKFAASDAHWRDKNTPTGQPGNHRSRQGVIPSTKFDTNDTTEWHTYGVKWTEGKLEYFIDGELHHTITEFKDSNSTGTPCGPFPNNNDNTFFLRLNLAIGGSYIDAPWNDAHNSVGAADDFPATMSIDYVRVYEKKASQVINMPDANLRKEINKRLAEITSIPRTDDQAIRNTEMKYFGGLRIGGHNISYNLNLNGLNITDLTGLEYATSLQHLSLDNNSITDISPLTNLTSLKTLSLNGNKVTDISPLKDMSLLEDLSLEGNKIADISPLNEMCTYGCPLTSLNLEDQQPNIKPNDKSFASPLKDLTGSVVSVTNSADVINSTATPGNIQLLSLPASGASPILNAPWTRSVTLGTVSATFSGTLAIDTSAIPRASQPQPQPQPQPQPGNPSAAAHNPANKPQNAVSGLLANTGFNAFLGVIATLALVAAGLFILR
;
A
#
# COMPACT_ATOMS: atom_id res chain seq x y z
N MET A 1 24.25 -1.97 -58.75
CA MET A 1 23.43 -0.75 -58.84
C MET A 1 23.19 -0.31 -57.40
N LEU A 2 24.13 0.35 -56.84
CA LEU A 2 24.21 1.74 -56.37
C LEU A 2 22.84 2.36 -56.06
N ILE A 3 22.60 2.77 -54.80
CA ILE A 3 22.63 4.17 -54.38
C ILE A 3 22.65 4.26 -52.84
N ARG A 4 23.66 4.97 -52.36
CA ARG A 4 23.89 5.56 -51.04
C ARG A 4 22.94 6.76 -50.76
N LYS A 5 22.70 7.08 -49.48
CA LYS A 5 22.73 8.44 -48.84
C LYS A 5 22.49 8.24 -47.35
N ARG A 6 23.41 8.53 -46.45
CA ARG A 6 24.04 9.75 -45.89
C ARG A 6 23.15 10.56 -44.96
N PHE A 7 23.57 10.56 -43.68
CA PHE A 7 23.79 11.63 -42.68
C PHE A 7 22.68 12.60 -42.28
N LEU A 8 22.44 12.72 -40.97
CA LEU A 8 22.83 13.96 -40.26
C LEU A 8 22.86 13.77 -38.73
N ASN A 9 23.99 14.11 -38.13
CA ASN A 9 24.19 14.35 -36.70
C ASN A 9 23.61 15.72 -36.31
N THR A 10 22.99 15.81 -35.13
CA THR A 10 22.89 17.11 -34.44
C THR A 10 23.12 16.91 -32.95
N LYS A 11 24.25 17.42 -32.48
CA LYS A 11 24.56 17.59 -31.05
C LYS A 11 23.78 18.78 -30.51
N VAL A 12 23.14 18.63 -29.37
CA VAL A 12 22.69 19.75 -28.54
C VAL A 12 23.41 19.68 -27.20
N LYS A 13 24.16 20.73 -26.91
CA LYS A 13 24.78 21.02 -25.61
C LYS A 13 23.71 21.58 -24.68
N ILE A 14 23.66 21.09 -23.45
CA ILE A 14 22.91 21.71 -22.38
C ILE A 14 23.86 22.36 -21.40
N LEU A 15 23.58 23.63 -21.15
CA LEU A 15 24.27 24.50 -20.19
C LEU A 15 23.79 24.23 -18.76
N THR A 16 24.73 24.29 -17.88
CA THR A 16 24.68 24.23 -16.41
C THR A 16 23.95 25.44 -15.78
N GLY A 17 23.34 25.17 -14.63
CA GLY A 17 23.44 26.03 -13.46
C GLY A 17 22.13 26.61 -12.92
N ILE A 18 21.73 26.14 -11.74
CA ILE A 18 21.29 27.00 -10.63
C ILE A 18 21.45 26.16 -9.33
N MET A 19 22.25 26.70 -8.42
CA MET A 19 22.36 26.29 -7.03
C MET A 19 21.17 26.83 -6.24
N ILE A 20 20.55 26.00 -5.40
CA ILE A 20 19.81 26.50 -4.23
C ILE A 20 20.25 25.67 -3.03
N ALA A 21 20.70 26.39 -2.01
CA ALA A 21 21.19 25.89 -0.75
C ALA A 21 20.05 25.56 0.23
N GLY A 22 20.20 24.41 0.88
CA GLY A 22 19.99 24.24 2.32
C GLY A 22 18.60 24.14 2.90
N LEU A 23 18.23 22.92 3.28
CA LEU A 23 17.82 22.61 4.65
C LEU A 23 18.03 21.12 4.89
N VAL A 24 18.95 20.79 5.82
CA VAL A 24 19.18 19.42 6.27
C VAL A 24 18.08 19.07 7.25
N VAL A 25 17.19 18.16 6.85
CA VAL A 25 16.38 17.37 7.78
C VAL A 25 16.84 15.93 7.58
N SER A 26 17.44 15.38 8.61
CA SER A 26 17.90 14.01 8.67
C SER A 26 16.72 13.04 8.70
N GLY A 27 16.25 12.67 7.52
CA GLY A 27 15.42 11.51 7.28
C GLY A 27 16.19 10.61 6.35
N SER A 28 16.46 9.38 6.77
CA SER A 28 17.13 8.37 5.99
C SER A 28 16.31 8.09 4.73
N LEU A 29 16.67 8.72 3.62
CA LEU A 29 16.20 8.29 2.31
C LEU A 29 16.81 6.90 2.07
N LEU A 30 15.96 5.88 2.05
CA LEU A 30 16.28 4.61 1.43
C LEU A 30 16.53 4.88 -0.06
N THR A 31 17.79 5.00 -0.45
CA THR A 31 18.19 4.99 -1.86
C THR A 31 17.93 3.58 -2.38
N LEU A 32 16.87 3.41 -3.15
CA LEU A 32 16.68 2.23 -3.97
C LEU A 32 17.89 2.10 -4.91
N PRO A 33 18.52 0.93 -5.04
CA PRO A 33 19.65 0.77 -5.94
C PRO A 33 19.18 1.00 -7.37
N THR A 34 19.83 1.95 -8.05
CA THR A 34 19.68 2.22 -9.48
C THR A 34 20.19 1.01 -10.27
N GLY A 35 19.28 0.20 -10.77
CA GLY A 35 19.61 -0.98 -11.56
C GLY A 35 18.48 -2.00 -11.73
N GLN A 36 17.22 -1.61 -11.50
CA GLN A 36 16.11 -2.50 -11.81
C GLN A 36 15.76 -2.43 -13.29
N ALA A 37 15.82 -3.59 -13.95
CA ALA A 37 15.10 -3.80 -15.20
C ALA A 37 13.62 -3.49 -14.95
N LYS A 38 13.01 -2.65 -15.78
CA LYS A 38 11.59 -2.29 -15.69
C LYS A 38 10.73 -3.47 -16.16
N GLY A 39 10.59 -4.48 -15.31
CA GLY A 39 9.46 -5.40 -15.38
C GLY A 39 8.25 -4.73 -14.74
N VAL A 40 7.07 -4.99 -15.28
CA VAL A 40 5.82 -4.58 -14.62
C VAL A 40 5.70 -5.43 -13.36
N VAL A 41 5.92 -4.81 -12.21
CA VAL A 41 5.76 -5.48 -10.92
C VAL A 41 4.31 -5.94 -10.80
N SER A 42 4.10 -7.22 -10.47
CA SER A 42 2.77 -7.82 -10.39
C SER A 42 1.92 -7.14 -9.31
N ASP A 43 0.63 -6.90 -9.59
CA ASP A 43 -0.34 -6.44 -8.59
C ASP A 43 -0.48 -7.43 -7.42
N ASP A 44 -0.11 -8.70 -7.63
CA ASP A 44 -0.07 -9.74 -6.60
C ASP A 44 1.18 -9.66 -5.70
N TYR A 45 2.13 -8.78 -6.01
CA TYR A 45 3.34 -8.62 -5.22
C TYR A 45 3.02 -8.02 -3.86
N PRO A 46 3.36 -8.71 -2.73
CA PRO A 46 2.90 -8.29 -1.40
C PRO A 46 3.32 -6.88 -0.99
N LEU A 47 4.47 -6.40 -1.43
CA LEU A 47 4.96 -5.08 -1.05
C LEU A 47 4.25 -3.93 -1.79
N ASN A 48 3.47 -4.22 -2.83
CA ASN A 48 2.57 -3.27 -3.47
C ASN A 48 1.23 -3.19 -2.74
N ASP A 49 0.87 -4.19 -1.95
CA ASP A 49 -0.38 -4.24 -1.19
C ASP A 49 -0.16 -3.86 0.29
N SER A 50 0.14 -2.60 0.51
CA SER A 50 0.34 -2.05 1.86
C SER A 50 -0.91 -2.14 2.75
N THR A 51 -2.07 -2.41 2.19
CA THR A 51 -3.32 -2.57 2.95
C THR A 51 -3.38 -3.91 3.67
N HIS A 52 -2.91 -4.97 3.01
CA HIS A 52 -3.00 -6.33 3.53
C HIS A 52 -1.67 -6.86 4.06
N TRP A 53 -0.56 -6.25 3.72
CA TRP A 53 0.78 -6.67 4.11
C TRP A 53 1.51 -5.59 4.89
N ASN A 54 2.34 -6.03 5.84
CA ASN A 54 3.30 -5.13 6.46
C ASN A 54 4.37 -4.78 5.42
N THR A 55 4.60 -3.50 5.20
CA THR A 55 5.67 -3.01 4.31
C THR A 55 7.05 -3.07 4.96
N GLU A 56 7.08 -3.09 6.30
CA GLU A 56 8.29 -3.38 7.05
C GLU A 56 8.37 -4.88 7.34
N PRO A 57 9.55 -5.50 7.14
CA PRO A 57 9.73 -6.92 7.44
C PRO A 57 9.64 -7.18 8.94
N VAL A 58 8.95 -8.27 9.32
CA VAL A 58 8.90 -8.74 10.71
C VAL A 58 10.21 -9.36 11.16
N TRP A 59 11.02 -9.80 10.21
CA TRP A 59 12.38 -10.24 10.40
C TRP A 59 13.21 -10.00 9.15
N ARG A 60 14.48 -9.62 9.35
CA ARG A 60 15.43 -9.41 8.27
C ARG A 60 16.87 -9.65 8.73
N ASP A 61 17.71 -10.01 7.77
CA ASP A 61 19.16 -9.89 7.87
C ASP A 61 19.68 -9.24 6.58
N GLU A 62 20.27 -8.08 6.73
CA GLU A 62 20.84 -7.26 5.64
C GLU A 62 22.34 -7.53 5.46
N PHE A 63 22.92 -8.44 6.23
CA PHE A 63 24.32 -8.84 6.23
C PHE A 63 25.32 -7.68 6.23
N ASN A 64 24.94 -6.54 6.82
CA ASN A 64 25.75 -5.32 6.91
C ASN A 64 26.91 -5.43 7.93
N GLY A 65 26.98 -6.51 8.70
CA GLY A 65 28.02 -6.79 9.67
C GLY A 65 29.31 -7.35 9.08
N THR A 66 30.17 -7.84 9.95
CA THR A 66 31.41 -8.53 9.58
C THR A 66 31.38 -10.03 9.89
N SER A 67 30.28 -10.53 10.46
CA SER A 67 30.07 -11.92 10.81
C SER A 67 28.58 -12.27 10.73
N LEU A 68 28.30 -13.55 10.53
CA LEU A 68 26.93 -14.06 10.52
C LEU A 68 26.29 -13.92 11.92
N ASP A 69 25.05 -13.43 11.96
CA ASP A 69 24.26 -13.36 13.21
C ASP A 69 23.99 -14.75 13.77
N LYS A 70 24.62 -15.06 14.91
CA LYS A 70 24.50 -16.36 15.58
C LYS A 70 23.14 -16.58 16.26
N ASP A 71 22.35 -15.54 16.46
CA ASP A 71 21.00 -15.63 17.05
C ASP A 71 19.93 -15.95 16.00
N SER A 72 20.26 -15.74 14.75
CA SER A 72 19.39 -16.04 13.61
C SER A 72 19.84 -17.26 12.82
N TRP A 73 21.15 -17.50 12.68
CA TRP A 73 21.70 -18.50 11.79
C TRP A 73 22.56 -19.55 12.48
N ASN A 74 22.48 -20.77 11.98
CA ASN A 74 23.44 -21.85 12.21
C ASN A 74 24.24 -22.07 10.94
N ILE A 75 25.55 -22.34 11.06
CA ILE A 75 26.35 -22.85 9.96
C ILE A 75 26.30 -24.37 10.02
N TYR A 76 25.74 -24.98 9.00
CA TYR A 76 25.72 -26.42 8.86
C TYR A 76 27.14 -26.95 8.55
N GLY A 77 27.57 -27.96 9.25
CA GLY A 77 28.93 -28.50 9.10
C GLY A 77 28.93 -30.02 9.10
N SER A 78 28.47 -30.61 7.98
CA SER A 78 28.43 -32.06 7.79
C SER A 78 28.36 -32.40 6.31
N GLY A 79 28.62 -33.66 5.97
CA GLY A 79 28.32 -34.16 4.62
C GLY A 79 26.82 -34.28 4.40
N TRP A 80 26.39 -33.99 3.19
CA TRP A 80 25.03 -34.23 2.72
C TRP A 80 25.04 -35.40 1.75
N SER A 81 24.40 -36.49 2.11
CA SER A 81 24.45 -37.74 1.31
C SER A 81 23.30 -37.87 0.30
N ALA A 82 22.28 -37.02 0.41
CA ALA A 82 21.15 -37.03 -0.52
C ALA A 82 21.56 -36.49 -1.90
N ASN A 83 20.91 -36.95 -2.94
CA ASN A 83 21.01 -36.44 -4.31
C ASN A 83 22.45 -36.43 -4.88
N ASN A 84 23.34 -37.33 -4.40
CA ASN A 84 24.74 -37.41 -4.83
C ASN A 84 25.54 -36.11 -4.71
N VAL A 85 25.17 -35.20 -3.81
CA VAL A 85 25.94 -33.99 -3.51
C VAL A 85 27.33 -34.38 -2.98
N GLN A 86 28.35 -33.69 -3.46
CA GLN A 86 29.75 -34.04 -3.19
C GLN A 86 30.47 -33.02 -2.31
N SER A 87 29.81 -31.94 -1.96
CA SER A 87 30.39 -30.95 -1.07
C SER A 87 30.33 -31.41 0.39
N CYS A 88 31.46 -31.21 1.09
CA CYS A 88 31.49 -31.19 2.54
C CYS A 88 31.11 -29.78 3.00
N TYR A 89 29.95 -29.60 3.62
CA TYR A 89 29.62 -28.32 4.21
C TYR A 89 30.50 -28.05 5.44
N SER A 90 31.10 -26.88 5.44
CA SER A 90 32.13 -26.51 6.41
C SER A 90 31.72 -25.28 7.22
N ARG A 91 32.13 -25.26 8.49
CA ARG A 91 31.97 -24.11 9.38
C ARG A 91 33.11 -23.10 9.26
N SER A 92 34.00 -23.28 8.32
CA SER A 92 35.13 -22.38 8.08
C SER A 92 34.65 -21.05 7.51
N GLU A 93 35.29 -19.95 7.93
CA GLU A 93 35.07 -18.61 7.33
C GLU A 93 35.45 -18.55 5.85
N GLU A 94 36.26 -19.50 5.36
CA GLU A 94 36.54 -19.64 3.94
C GLU A 94 35.30 -20.05 3.15
N ASN A 95 34.36 -20.80 3.76
CA ASN A 95 33.15 -21.29 3.12
C ASN A 95 31.89 -20.47 3.47
N VAL A 96 31.88 -19.84 4.65
CA VAL A 96 30.74 -19.00 5.10
C VAL A 96 31.29 -17.73 5.72
N ASN A 97 31.09 -16.61 5.08
CA ASN A 97 31.53 -15.33 5.61
C ASN A 97 30.56 -14.19 5.24
N VAL A 98 30.58 -13.13 6.05
CA VAL A 98 29.88 -11.88 5.77
C VAL A 98 30.94 -10.84 5.44
N LYS A 99 30.94 -10.40 4.17
CA LYS A 99 31.90 -9.42 3.64
C LYS A 99 31.23 -8.56 2.57
N ASN A 100 31.62 -7.30 2.50
CA ASN A 100 31.14 -6.34 1.48
C ASN A 100 29.61 -6.20 1.47
N GLY A 101 28.96 -6.26 2.65
CA GLY A 101 27.51 -6.14 2.77
C GLY A 101 26.73 -7.36 2.29
N SER A 102 27.37 -8.54 2.22
CA SER A 102 26.69 -9.76 1.78
C SER A 102 27.15 -10.98 2.57
N LEU A 103 26.25 -11.93 2.76
CA LEU A 103 26.59 -13.30 3.12
C LEU A 103 27.11 -14.01 1.89
N ASN A 104 28.30 -14.63 2.00
CA ASN A 104 28.91 -15.39 0.92
C ASN A 104 29.02 -16.86 1.34
N LEU A 105 28.42 -17.73 0.51
CA LEU A 105 28.58 -19.17 0.57
C LEU A 105 29.58 -19.57 -0.53
N VAL A 106 30.75 -20.03 -0.10
CA VAL A 106 31.89 -20.26 -0.99
C VAL A 106 32.19 -21.73 -1.13
N GLY A 107 32.11 -22.22 -2.37
CA GLY A 107 32.57 -23.53 -2.77
C GLY A 107 34.07 -23.49 -3.05
N LEU A 108 34.82 -24.46 -2.54
CA LEU A 108 36.27 -24.56 -2.73
C LEU A 108 36.66 -25.98 -3.17
N TYR A 109 37.61 -26.07 -4.08
CA TYR A 109 38.30 -27.34 -4.38
C TYR A 109 39.37 -27.59 -3.32
N LYS A 110 39.16 -28.62 -2.49
CA LYS A 110 40.07 -29.04 -1.41
C LYS A 110 40.24 -30.58 -1.44
N PRO A 111 41.17 -31.09 -2.24
CA PRO A 111 41.38 -32.53 -2.37
C PRO A 111 41.58 -33.19 -1.00
N GLY A 112 40.87 -34.30 -0.75
CA GLY A 112 40.95 -35.03 0.49
C GLY A 112 40.19 -34.42 1.66
N ALA A 113 39.29 -33.43 1.43
CA ALA A 113 38.41 -32.89 2.46
C ALA A 113 37.59 -34.04 3.08
N ARG A 114 37.52 -34.07 4.43
CA ARG A 114 36.73 -35.05 5.18
C ARG A 114 35.46 -34.42 5.72
N CYS A 115 34.34 -35.05 5.42
CA CYS A 115 33.06 -34.65 5.94
C CYS A 115 32.82 -35.27 7.32
N LYS A 116 32.55 -34.48 8.33
CA LYS A 116 32.10 -34.96 9.63
C LYS A 116 30.73 -35.65 9.48
N GLY A 117 30.60 -36.88 9.91
CA GLY A 117 29.34 -37.66 9.88
C GLY A 117 29.05 -38.36 8.55
N ASN A 118 29.95 -38.28 7.57
CA ASN A 118 29.93 -39.13 6.38
C ASN A 118 31.37 -39.55 6.08
N GLU A 119 31.67 -40.81 6.03
CA GLU A 119 33.02 -41.34 5.81
C GLU A 119 33.53 -41.11 4.37
N LYS A 120 32.71 -40.57 3.49
CA LYS A 120 33.13 -40.23 2.13
C LYS A 120 34.06 -39.01 2.16
N SER A 121 35.29 -39.20 1.78
CA SER A 121 36.18 -38.10 1.44
C SER A 121 35.67 -37.44 0.14
N GLY A 122 35.47 -36.12 0.18
CA GLY A 122 35.15 -35.33 -0.97
C GLY A 122 36.36 -34.47 -1.41
N ASN A 123 36.31 -33.91 -2.59
CA ASN A 123 37.33 -32.97 -3.05
C ASN A 123 36.84 -31.51 -2.92
N PHE A 124 35.69 -31.29 -2.30
CA PHE A 124 35.10 -29.96 -2.25
C PHE A 124 34.58 -29.65 -0.84
N THR A 125 34.78 -28.41 -0.42
CA THR A 125 34.09 -27.84 0.73
C THR A 125 33.15 -26.73 0.27
N SER A 126 32.06 -26.47 1.00
CA SER A 126 31.11 -25.44 0.64
C SER A 126 30.37 -24.85 1.86
N GLY A 127 29.60 -23.78 1.63
CA GLY A 127 28.81 -23.08 2.63
C GLY A 127 27.35 -23.55 2.66
N PHE A 128 26.80 -23.63 3.89
CA PHE A 128 25.39 -23.91 4.16
C PHE A 128 25.00 -23.23 5.48
N VAL A 129 23.95 -22.41 5.46
CA VAL A 129 23.38 -21.79 6.65
C VAL A 129 21.90 -22.08 6.76
N GLU A 130 21.41 -22.17 7.99
CA GLU A 130 19.99 -22.43 8.26
C GLU A 130 19.53 -21.70 9.52
N THR A 131 18.23 -21.33 9.56
CA THR A 131 17.63 -20.71 10.76
C THR A 131 17.01 -21.73 11.72
N LYS A 132 17.25 -23.02 11.54
CA LYS A 132 16.69 -24.11 12.33
C LYS A 132 16.88 -23.92 13.83
N GLY A 133 15.79 -24.03 14.61
CA GLY A 133 15.80 -23.86 16.07
C GLY A 133 15.96 -22.42 16.54
N LYS A 134 16.01 -21.46 15.63
CA LYS A 134 16.18 -20.02 15.93
C LYS A 134 15.06 -19.18 15.37
N LYS A 135 14.78 -19.28 14.07
CA LYS A 135 13.72 -18.56 13.37
C LYS A 135 12.96 -19.52 12.47
N SER A 136 11.65 -19.38 12.44
CA SER A 136 10.75 -20.14 11.56
C SER A 136 9.41 -19.43 11.43
N TRP A 137 8.72 -19.67 10.33
CA TRP A 137 7.46 -19.02 10.00
C TRP A 137 6.45 -20.02 9.48
N THR A 138 5.16 -19.74 9.73
CA THR A 138 4.03 -20.31 9.03
C THR A 138 3.36 -19.17 8.29
N TYR A 139 3.30 -19.27 6.96
CA TYR A 139 2.85 -18.20 6.07
C TYR A 139 3.79 -16.98 6.05
N GLY A 140 3.48 -16.04 5.17
CA GLY A 140 4.25 -14.82 4.99
C GLY A 140 4.73 -14.65 3.55
N TYR A 141 5.37 -13.52 3.28
CA TYR A 141 6.17 -13.30 2.09
C TYR A 141 7.65 -13.33 2.49
N ILE A 142 8.37 -14.25 1.93
CA ILE A 142 9.78 -14.50 2.23
C ILE A 142 10.58 -14.23 0.97
N GLU A 143 11.57 -13.36 1.03
CA GLU A 143 12.43 -13.05 -0.11
C GLU A 143 13.89 -12.96 0.28
N ALA A 144 14.76 -13.20 -0.69
CA ALA A 144 16.18 -12.92 -0.62
C ALA A 144 16.67 -12.33 -1.95
N ARG A 145 17.63 -11.41 -1.87
CA ARG A 145 18.33 -10.91 -3.03
C ARG A 145 19.65 -11.64 -3.17
N ILE A 146 19.78 -12.37 -4.28
CA ILE A 146 20.85 -13.37 -4.47
C ILE A 146 21.52 -13.17 -5.82
N LYS A 147 22.85 -13.33 -5.82
CA LYS A 147 23.69 -13.48 -7.00
C LYS A 147 24.26 -14.89 -7.01
N MET A 148 23.89 -15.67 -8.03
CA MET A 148 24.28 -17.07 -8.14
C MET A 148 25.67 -17.23 -8.75
N PRO A 149 26.41 -18.30 -8.45
CA PRO A 149 27.69 -18.60 -9.10
C PRO A 149 27.49 -19.06 -10.54
N ASN A 150 28.52 -18.84 -11.39
CA ASN A 150 28.54 -19.31 -12.77
C ASN A 150 29.35 -20.61 -12.99
N ASN A 151 29.64 -21.33 -11.92
CA ASN A 151 30.47 -22.53 -11.96
C ASN A 151 29.63 -23.76 -12.31
N LYS A 152 29.96 -24.49 -13.36
CA LYS A 152 29.14 -25.55 -13.97
C LYS A 152 28.68 -26.64 -12.99
N SER A 153 29.49 -26.94 -11.99
CA SER A 153 29.22 -28.02 -11.04
C SER A 153 28.44 -27.57 -9.82
N THR A 154 27.90 -26.34 -9.80
CA THR A 154 27.21 -25.77 -8.64
C THR A 154 25.71 -25.89 -8.74
N TRP A 155 25.10 -26.09 -7.58
CA TRP A 155 23.66 -26.14 -7.36
C TRP A 155 23.32 -25.27 -6.14
N PRO A 156 23.15 -23.97 -6.33
CA PRO A 156 22.73 -23.06 -5.27
C PRO A 156 21.23 -23.18 -5.00
N GLY A 157 20.84 -23.07 -3.72
CA GLY A 157 19.45 -23.15 -3.27
C GLY A 157 19.12 -22.17 -2.16
N PHE A 158 17.92 -21.61 -2.24
CA PHE A 158 17.24 -20.87 -1.18
C PHE A 158 15.87 -21.49 -0.98
N TRP A 159 15.66 -22.10 0.19
CA TRP A 159 14.55 -23.00 0.43
C TRP A 159 14.15 -23.08 1.91
N MET A 160 13.04 -23.74 2.19
CA MET A 160 12.50 -23.90 3.53
C MET A 160 12.20 -25.37 3.85
N SER A 161 12.46 -25.71 5.08
CA SER A 161 12.13 -27.05 5.64
C SER A 161 11.29 -26.94 6.90
N PRO A 162 10.46 -27.96 7.19
CA PRO A 162 9.62 -27.96 8.38
C PRO A 162 10.47 -28.04 9.66
N MET A 163 10.11 -27.23 10.67
CA MET A 163 10.75 -27.26 11.98
C MET A 163 10.51 -28.59 12.69
N ILE A 164 9.30 -29.11 12.57
CA ILE A 164 8.86 -30.38 13.13
C ILE A 164 8.38 -31.27 11.99
N LYS A 165 8.81 -32.53 12.01
CA LYS A 165 8.39 -33.52 11.02
C LYS A 165 7.05 -34.17 11.39
N THR A 166 6.01 -33.36 11.58
CA THR A 166 4.69 -33.77 12.06
C THR A 166 4.08 -34.90 11.23
N TYR A 167 4.33 -34.91 9.92
CA TYR A 167 3.79 -35.90 8.99
C TYR A 167 4.81 -37.00 8.63
N GLY A 168 5.98 -37.00 9.28
CA GLY A 168 7.07 -37.92 9.01
C GLY A 168 8.22 -37.34 8.21
N GLU A 169 9.16 -38.21 7.80
CA GLU A 169 10.33 -37.82 7.02
C GLU A 169 9.95 -37.28 5.63
N TRP A 170 10.91 -36.60 5.00
CA TRP A 170 10.78 -36.11 3.63
C TRP A 170 10.20 -37.15 2.67
N PRO A 171 9.26 -36.78 1.77
CA PRO A 171 8.66 -35.46 1.56
C PRO A 171 7.40 -35.19 2.41
N ASN A 172 7.06 -36.06 3.39
CA ASN A 172 5.76 -36.07 4.07
C ASN A 172 5.46 -34.76 4.81
N SER A 173 6.46 -34.16 5.44
CA SER A 173 6.30 -32.91 6.18
C SER A 173 6.55 -31.65 5.35
N GLY A 174 6.77 -31.79 4.03
CA GLY A 174 6.88 -30.72 3.07
C GLY A 174 8.28 -30.13 2.92
N GLU A 175 8.44 -29.39 1.82
CA GLU A 175 9.59 -28.55 1.47
C GLU A 175 9.09 -27.44 0.54
N ILE A 176 9.65 -26.24 0.66
CA ILE A 176 9.37 -25.10 -0.24
C ILE A 176 10.69 -24.62 -0.79
N ASP A 177 10.91 -24.81 -2.08
CA ASP A 177 12.11 -24.34 -2.78
C ASP A 177 11.79 -22.98 -3.41
N ILE A 178 12.26 -21.92 -2.77
CA ILE A 178 12.01 -20.55 -3.25
C ILE A 178 12.75 -20.33 -4.56
N VAL A 179 14.00 -20.78 -4.62
CA VAL A 179 14.77 -20.89 -5.87
C VAL A 179 15.84 -21.95 -5.78
N GLU A 180 15.95 -22.72 -6.84
CA GLU A 180 17.09 -23.58 -7.16
C GLU A 180 17.64 -23.21 -8.54
N ALA A 181 18.96 -23.14 -8.69
CA ALA A 181 19.59 -22.83 -9.95
C ALA A 181 20.66 -23.85 -10.32
N LYS A 182 21.06 -23.87 -11.60
CA LYS A 182 22.11 -24.72 -12.14
C LYS A 182 23.26 -23.85 -12.64
N GLY A 183 24.43 -23.99 -12.04
CA GLY A 183 25.61 -23.27 -12.48
C GLY A 183 26.02 -23.60 -13.92
N SER A 184 25.59 -24.75 -14.47
CA SER A 184 25.77 -25.13 -15.87
C SER A 184 24.89 -24.36 -16.85
N ASN A 185 23.83 -23.71 -16.37
CA ASN A 185 22.88 -22.96 -17.19
C ASN A 185 22.41 -21.69 -16.45
N HIS A 186 23.09 -20.58 -16.72
CA HIS A 186 22.82 -19.29 -16.06
C HIS A 186 21.44 -18.68 -16.38
N LYS A 187 20.74 -19.22 -17.35
CA LYS A 187 19.36 -18.81 -17.71
C LYS A 187 18.31 -19.77 -17.15
N PHE A 188 18.71 -20.60 -16.20
CA PHE A 188 17.81 -21.54 -15.56
C PHE A 188 17.79 -21.33 -14.05
N ALA A 189 16.61 -21.07 -13.55
CA ALA A 189 16.25 -21.23 -12.16
C ALA A 189 14.82 -21.75 -12.06
N ALA A 190 14.48 -22.40 -10.96
CA ALA A 190 13.16 -22.95 -10.75
C ALA A 190 12.74 -22.80 -9.28
N SER A 191 11.45 -22.72 -9.06
CA SER A 191 10.81 -22.83 -7.74
C SER A 191 10.01 -24.12 -7.67
N ASP A 192 9.95 -24.75 -6.50
CA ASP A 192 9.21 -26.02 -6.32
C ASP A 192 8.56 -26.06 -4.95
N ALA A 193 7.68 -27.02 -4.74
CA ALA A 193 7.25 -27.48 -3.44
C ALA A 193 7.09 -28.99 -3.47
N HIS A 194 7.48 -29.63 -2.38
CA HIS A 194 7.43 -31.08 -2.23
C HIS A 194 6.49 -31.46 -1.10
N TRP A 195 5.65 -32.48 -1.34
CA TRP A 195 4.72 -33.01 -0.34
C TRP A 195 4.42 -34.50 -0.56
N ARG A 196 3.68 -35.08 0.36
CA ARG A 196 3.27 -36.47 0.32
C ARG A 196 2.03 -36.67 -0.54
N ASP A 197 2.02 -37.76 -1.34
CA ASP A 197 0.79 -38.33 -1.85
C ASP A 197 0.11 -39.18 -0.75
N LYS A 198 -1.04 -38.75 -0.26
CA LYS A 198 -1.77 -39.41 0.84
C LYS A 198 -2.17 -40.86 0.51
N ASN A 199 -2.44 -41.14 -0.77
CA ASN A 199 -2.93 -42.47 -1.20
C ASN A 199 -1.80 -43.45 -1.46
N THR A 200 -0.55 -43.02 -1.44
CA THR A 200 0.59 -43.93 -1.57
C THR A 200 1.19 -44.18 -0.18
N PRO A 201 1.33 -45.46 0.25
CA PRO A 201 1.95 -45.77 1.53
C PRO A 201 3.35 -45.16 1.65
N THR A 202 3.70 -44.73 2.86
CA THR A 202 5.04 -44.18 3.16
C THR A 202 6.12 -45.17 2.75
N GLY A 203 7.13 -44.71 2.02
CA GLY A 203 8.25 -45.53 1.56
C GLY A 203 8.00 -46.29 0.25
N GLN A 204 6.82 -46.13 -0.37
CA GLN A 204 6.53 -46.71 -1.67
C GLN A 204 6.81 -45.67 -2.79
N PRO A 205 7.22 -46.13 -4.00
CA PRO A 205 7.33 -45.25 -5.18
C PRO A 205 6.01 -44.50 -5.43
N GLY A 206 6.07 -43.19 -5.70
CA GLY A 206 4.90 -42.35 -5.91
C GLY A 206 4.37 -41.65 -4.66
N ASN A 207 4.98 -41.89 -3.48
CA ASN A 207 4.64 -41.15 -2.26
C ASN A 207 5.02 -39.65 -2.33
N HIS A 208 5.94 -39.31 -3.21
CA HIS A 208 6.44 -37.96 -3.41
C HIS A 208 5.64 -37.23 -4.51
N ARG A 209 5.26 -36.02 -4.23
CA ARG A 209 4.68 -35.04 -5.17
C ARG A 209 5.49 -33.78 -5.16
N SER A 210 5.60 -33.16 -6.32
CA SER A 210 6.14 -31.82 -6.47
C SER A 210 5.46 -31.06 -7.62
N ARG A 211 5.61 -29.74 -7.61
CA ARG A 211 5.12 -28.82 -8.65
C ARG A 211 6.18 -27.78 -8.91
N GLN A 212 7.09 -28.12 -9.82
CA GLN A 212 8.15 -27.21 -10.24
C GLN A 212 7.63 -26.16 -11.23
N GLY A 213 7.97 -24.90 -11.01
CA GLY A 213 7.80 -23.79 -11.92
C GLY A 213 9.14 -23.27 -12.38
N VAL A 214 9.49 -23.51 -13.65
CA VAL A 214 10.72 -22.96 -14.23
C VAL A 214 10.53 -21.47 -14.47
N ILE A 215 11.48 -20.66 -14.00
CA ILE A 215 11.50 -19.23 -14.25
C ILE A 215 11.78 -19.03 -15.75
N PRO A 216 10.90 -18.33 -16.49
CA PRO A 216 11.12 -18.12 -17.92
C PRO A 216 12.47 -17.44 -18.19
N SER A 217 13.24 -17.96 -19.15
CA SER A 217 14.56 -17.39 -19.48
C SER A 217 14.50 -15.92 -19.92
N THR A 218 13.33 -15.47 -20.39
CA THR A 218 13.06 -14.07 -20.73
C THR A 218 13.09 -13.14 -19.53
N LYS A 219 12.92 -13.66 -18.30
CA LYS A 219 13.07 -12.89 -17.05
C LYS A 219 14.53 -12.54 -16.75
N PHE A 220 15.44 -13.25 -17.36
CA PHE A 220 16.89 -13.00 -17.22
C PHE A 220 17.48 -12.19 -18.40
N ASP A 221 16.68 -11.68 -19.31
CA ASP A 221 17.02 -10.85 -20.50
C ASP A 221 18.50 -10.75 -20.86
N THR A 222 19.13 -9.58 -20.58
CA THR A 222 20.57 -9.35 -20.70
C THR A 222 21.34 -9.83 -19.50
N ASN A 223 20.67 -9.96 -18.35
CA ASN A 223 21.19 -10.43 -17.07
C ASN A 223 20.76 -11.89 -16.90
N ASP A 224 21.62 -12.69 -16.36
CA ASP A 224 21.36 -14.08 -16.01
C ASP A 224 21.42 -14.26 -14.48
N THR A 225 21.25 -15.47 -13.99
CA THR A 225 21.28 -15.75 -12.53
C THR A 225 22.58 -15.29 -11.85
N THR A 226 23.62 -14.94 -12.60
CA THR A 226 24.90 -14.43 -12.08
C THR A 226 24.88 -12.93 -11.81
N GLU A 227 23.78 -12.25 -12.07
CA GLU A 227 23.50 -10.91 -11.59
C GLU A 227 22.61 -10.95 -10.35
N TRP A 228 22.36 -9.78 -9.76
CA TRP A 228 21.54 -9.67 -8.56
C TRP A 228 20.05 -9.74 -8.90
N HIS A 229 19.36 -10.76 -8.40
CA HIS A 229 17.90 -10.91 -8.50
C HIS A 229 17.27 -11.11 -7.13
N THR A 230 16.02 -10.69 -6.99
CA THR A 230 15.19 -10.97 -5.82
C THR A 230 14.31 -12.19 -6.09
N TYR A 231 14.44 -13.21 -5.26
CA TYR A 231 13.62 -14.43 -5.32
C TYR A 231 12.74 -14.49 -4.09
N GLY A 232 11.43 -14.68 -4.28
CA GLY A 232 10.48 -14.68 -3.17
C GLY A 232 9.37 -15.70 -3.30
N VAL A 233 8.77 -16.06 -2.16
CA VAL A 233 7.55 -16.87 -2.07
C VAL A 233 6.52 -16.17 -1.17
N LYS A 234 5.31 -16.00 -1.68
CA LYS A 234 4.14 -15.65 -0.89
C LYS A 234 3.41 -16.92 -0.51
N TRP A 235 3.54 -17.30 0.75
CA TRP A 235 2.89 -18.46 1.32
C TRP A 235 1.65 -18.01 2.12
N THR A 236 0.50 -18.44 1.68
CA THR A 236 -0.78 -18.25 2.37
C THR A 236 -1.48 -19.61 2.51
N GLU A 237 -2.54 -19.68 3.28
CA GLU A 237 -3.31 -20.91 3.43
C GLU A 237 -3.74 -21.47 2.06
N GLY A 238 -3.33 -22.69 1.77
CA GLY A 238 -3.65 -23.38 0.52
C GLY A 238 -2.98 -22.84 -0.74
N LYS A 239 -1.99 -21.92 -0.63
CA LYS A 239 -1.41 -21.30 -1.82
C LYS A 239 0.06 -20.91 -1.62
N LEU A 240 0.88 -21.23 -2.63
CA LEU A 240 2.23 -20.73 -2.80
C LEU A 240 2.32 -19.94 -4.12
N GLU A 241 2.83 -18.73 -4.07
CA GLU A 241 3.04 -17.87 -5.23
C GLU A 241 4.50 -17.44 -5.22
N TYR A 242 5.22 -17.72 -6.33
CA TYR A 242 6.66 -17.49 -6.44
C TYR A 242 6.96 -16.31 -7.34
N PHE A 243 7.87 -15.47 -6.89
CA PHE A 243 8.22 -14.20 -7.52
C PHE A 243 9.71 -14.12 -7.85
N ILE A 244 10.02 -13.49 -8.98
CA ILE A 244 11.35 -13.02 -9.32
C ILE A 244 11.29 -11.53 -9.64
N ASP A 245 12.12 -10.72 -8.97
CA ASP A 245 12.15 -9.26 -9.10
C ASP A 245 10.77 -8.60 -8.99
N GLY A 246 9.92 -9.14 -8.09
CA GLY A 246 8.55 -8.68 -7.87
C GLY A 246 7.52 -9.18 -8.90
N GLU A 247 7.92 -9.95 -9.91
CA GLU A 247 7.01 -10.52 -10.89
C GLU A 247 6.63 -11.97 -10.55
N LEU A 248 5.33 -12.24 -10.55
CA LEU A 248 4.80 -13.59 -10.35
C LEU A 248 5.18 -14.50 -11.53
N HIS A 249 5.82 -15.64 -11.26
CA HIS A 249 6.15 -16.61 -12.31
C HIS A 249 5.51 -17.98 -12.12
N HIS A 250 5.16 -18.37 -10.88
CA HIS A 250 4.59 -19.68 -10.59
C HIS A 250 3.61 -19.63 -9.43
N THR A 251 2.55 -20.43 -9.50
CA THR A 251 1.53 -20.55 -8.45
C THR A 251 1.15 -22.01 -8.23
N ILE A 252 1.12 -22.43 -6.98
CA ILE A 252 0.63 -23.75 -6.55
C ILE A 252 -0.58 -23.54 -5.65
N THR A 253 -1.74 -24.07 -6.06
CA THR A 253 -3.00 -24.05 -5.28
C THR A 253 -3.58 -25.44 -5.07
N GLU A 254 -3.06 -26.44 -5.80
CA GLU A 254 -3.57 -27.78 -5.77
C GLU A 254 -2.56 -28.73 -5.13
N PHE A 255 -2.65 -28.92 -3.84
CA PHE A 255 -1.88 -29.91 -3.06
C PHE A 255 -2.67 -31.23 -2.96
N LYS A 256 -3.12 -31.74 -4.12
CA LYS A 256 -3.98 -32.94 -4.19
C LYS A 256 -3.15 -34.21 -4.34
N ASP A 257 -3.80 -35.33 -3.95
CA ASP A 257 -3.29 -36.67 -4.24
C ASP A 257 -3.43 -37.03 -5.74
N SER A 258 -2.82 -38.15 -6.13
CA SER A 258 -2.85 -38.66 -7.51
C SER A 258 -4.25 -38.95 -8.05
N ASN A 259 -5.23 -39.18 -7.17
CA ASN A 259 -6.57 -39.62 -7.54
C ASN A 259 -7.59 -38.48 -7.62
N SER A 260 -7.16 -37.23 -7.47
CA SER A 260 -8.04 -36.05 -7.56
C SER A 260 -9.24 -36.07 -6.61
N THR A 261 -9.20 -36.84 -5.52
CA THR A 261 -10.31 -36.97 -4.56
C THR A 261 -10.55 -35.70 -3.75
N GLY A 262 -9.74 -34.67 -3.98
CA GLY A 262 -9.92 -33.34 -3.38
C GLY A 262 -9.48 -33.25 -1.93
N THR A 263 -8.96 -34.33 -1.33
CA THR A 263 -8.44 -34.28 0.03
C THR A 263 -7.02 -33.71 -0.01
N PRO A 264 -6.75 -32.60 0.69
CA PRO A 264 -5.42 -32.02 0.77
C PRO A 264 -4.42 -32.97 1.41
N CYS A 265 -3.19 -32.99 0.91
CA CYS A 265 -2.10 -33.83 1.38
C CYS A 265 -0.96 -33.02 1.99
N GLY A 266 -0.46 -33.47 3.15
CA GLY A 266 0.74 -32.93 3.75
C GLY A 266 0.55 -31.57 4.44
N PRO A 267 1.63 -30.79 4.59
CA PRO A 267 1.59 -29.55 5.36
C PRO A 267 0.86 -28.40 4.67
N PHE A 268 0.61 -28.54 3.40
CA PHE A 268 -0.17 -27.61 2.57
C PHE A 268 -1.56 -28.24 2.37
N PRO A 269 -2.66 -27.63 2.69
CA PRO A 269 -3.06 -26.25 2.80
C PRO A 269 -3.33 -25.73 4.21
N ASN A 270 -3.34 -26.56 5.28
CA ASN A 270 -3.85 -26.17 6.61
C ASN A 270 -2.78 -26.39 7.69
N ASN A 271 -1.65 -25.72 7.56
CA ASN A 271 -0.55 -25.99 8.46
C ASN A 271 -0.37 -24.90 9.53
N ASN A 272 -1.32 -24.81 10.46
CA ASN A 272 -1.19 -23.91 11.60
C ASN A 272 -0.19 -24.39 12.65
N ASP A 273 0.20 -25.66 12.63
CA ASP A 273 1.00 -26.30 13.70
C ASP A 273 2.46 -26.53 13.33
N ASN A 274 2.87 -26.27 12.09
CA ASN A 274 4.21 -26.52 11.62
C ASN A 274 4.84 -25.30 10.98
N THR A 275 5.85 -24.76 11.61
CA THR A 275 6.64 -23.67 11.05
C THR A 275 7.76 -24.21 10.17
N PHE A 276 8.17 -23.42 9.17
CA PHE A 276 9.29 -23.73 8.30
C PHE A 276 10.44 -22.76 8.57
N PHE A 277 11.66 -23.30 8.59
CA PHE A 277 12.89 -22.55 8.73
C PHE A 277 13.61 -22.41 7.39
N LEU A 278 14.40 -21.36 7.25
CA LEU A 278 15.11 -21.03 6.02
C LEU A 278 16.42 -21.80 5.90
N ARG A 279 16.79 -22.08 4.66
CA ARG A 279 18.05 -22.68 4.24
C ARG A 279 18.62 -21.97 3.03
N LEU A 280 19.92 -21.72 3.07
CA LEU A 280 20.72 -21.20 1.98
C LEU A 280 21.95 -22.09 1.85
N ASN A 281 22.16 -22.67 0.69
CA ASN A 281 23.32 -23.53 0.48
C ASN A 281 23.87 -23.41 -0.94
N LEU A 282 25.15 -23.71 -1.05
CA LEU A 282 25.82 -23.92 -2.33
C LEU A 282 26.23 -25.38 -2.40
N ALA A 283 25.42 -26.23 -3.02
CA ALA A 283 25.80 -27.60 -3.30
C ALA A 283 26.79 -27.67 -4.46
N ILE A 284 27.67 -28.66 -4.43
CA ILE A 284 28.61 -28.97 -5.51
C ILE A 284 28.36 -30.42 -5.93
N GLY A 285 28.18 -30.65 -7.22
CA GLY A 285 27.70 -31.91 -7.74
C GLY A 285 26.22 -32.13 -7.42
N GLY A 286 25.74 -33.32 -7.65
CA GLY A 286 24.37 -33.72 -7.41
C GLY A 286 23.62 -34.13 -8.65
N SER A 287 22.53 -34.86 -8.46
CA SER A 287 21.70 -35.40 -9.56
C SER A 287 20.86 -34.34 -10.29
N TYR A 288 20.74 -33.15 -9.73
CA TYR A 288 19.93 -32.06 -10.28
C TYR A 288 20.65 -31.31 -11.40
N ILE A 289 21.98 -31.24 -11.37
CA ILE A 289 22.76 -30.55 -12.38
C ILE A 289 23.00 -31.44 -13.59
N ASP A 290 22.91 -30.87 -14.78
CA ASP A 290 23.03 -31.61 -16.05
C ASP A 290 24.47 -32.01 -16.39
N ALA A 291 25.46 -31.53 -15.68
CA ALA A 291 26.86 -31.91 -15.84
C ALA A 291 27.10 -33.29 -15.20
N PRO A 292 27.56 -34.28 -15.97
CA PRO A 292 27.87 -35.59 -15.40
C PRO A 292 28.92 -35.44 -14.31
N TRP A 293 28.60 -35.89 -13.13
CA TRP A 293 29.50 -35.86 -11.97
C TRP A 293 30.88 -36.48 -12.24
N ASN A 294 30.94 -37.46 -13.11
CA ASN A 294 32.17 -38.20 -13.43
C ASN A 294 33.29 -37.33 -14.03
N ASP A 295 32.93 -36.21 -14.66
CA ASP A 295 33.91 -35.32 -15.30
C ASP A 295 34.55 -34.35 -14.30
N ALA A 296 33.85 -34.01 -13.23
CA ALA A 296 34.35 -33.12 -12.19
C ALA A 296 35.36 -33.80 -11.21
N HIS A 297 35.39 -35.14 -11.18
CA HIS A 297 36.22 -35.89 -10.21
C HIS A 297 37.68 -36.03 -10.64
N ASN A 298 37.97 -36.03 -11.91
CA ASN A 298 39.26 -36.41 -12.43
C ASN A 298 39.88 -35.41 -13.42
N SER A 299 39.23 -34.29 -13.67
CA SER A 299 39.76 -33.31 -14.62
C SER A 299 40.48 -32.16 -13.92
N VAL A 300 41.63 -31.83 -14.40
CA VAL A 300 42.40 -30.62 -14.01
C VAL A 300 41.60 -29.35 -14.16
N GLY A 301 40.53 -29.35 -14.96
CA GLY A 301 39.61 -28.25 -15.14
C GLY A 301 38.68 -27.99 -13.93
N ALA A 302 38.41 -28.96 -13.06
CA ALA A 302 37.56 -28.78 -11.89
C ALA A 302 38.18 -27.85 -10.79
N ALA A 303 39.51 -27.80 -10.73
CA ALA A 303 40.21 -26.90 -9.82
C ALA A 303 40.14 -25.46 -10.27
N ASP A 304 40.16 -25.21 -11.57
CA ASP A 304 40.17 -23.88 -12.17
C ASP A 304 38.77 -23.22 -12.14
N ASP A 305 37.69 -24.01 -11.93
CA ASP A 305 36.33 -23.54 -11.79
C ASP A 305 36.02 -22.99 -10.35
N PHE A 306 36.95 -23.11 -9.42
CA PHE A 306 36.76 -22.68 -8.01
C PHE A 306 37.76 -21.58 -7.61
N PRO A 307 37.41 -20.64 -6.72
CA PRO A 307 36.20 -20.63 -5.87
C PRO A 307 34.91 -20.29 -6.60
N ALA A 308 33.82 -20.94 -6.19
CA ALA A 308 32.46 -20.60 -6.59
C ALA A 308 31.77 -19.84 -5.45
N THR A 309 31.11 -18.73 -5.72
CA THR A 309 30.46 -17.94 -4.66
C THR A 309 29.00 -17.65 -4.99
N MET A 310 28.11 -18.04 -4.07
CA MET A 310 26.74 -17.57 -3.99
C MET A 310 26.71 -16.41 -2.98
N SER A 311 26.35 -15.21 -3.43
CA SER A 311 26.28 -14.02 -2.57
C SER A 311 24.83 -13.66 -2.30
N ILE A 312 24.50 -13.34 -1.04
CA ILE A 312 23.17 -12.96 -0.57
C ILE A 312 23.27 -11.57 0.05
N ASP A 313 22.58 -10.60 -0.54
CA ASP A 313 22.54 -9.20 -0.10
C ASP A 313 21.67 -9.04 1.16
N TYR A 314 20.48 -9.65 1.12
CA TYR A 314 19.57 -9.69 2.25
C TYR A 314 18.64 -10.91 2.23
N VAL A 315 18.06 -11.19 3.38
CA VAL A 315 16.88 -12.04 3.53
C VAL A 315 15.85 -11.29 4.35
N ARG A 316 14.60 -11.25 3.88
CA ARG A 316 13.50 -10.52 4.51
C ARG A 316 12.26 -11.38 4.60
N VAL A 317 11.53 -11.26 5.70
CA VAL A 317 10.25 -11.94 5.92
C VAL A 317 9.20 -10.90 6.29
N TYR A 318 8.10 -10.90 5.55
CA TYR A 318 6.97 -10.03 5.76
C TYR A 318 5.75 -10.84 6.14
N GLU A 319 4.98 -10.34 7.07
CA GLU A 319 3.72 -10.97 7.46
C GLU A 319 2.53 -10.19 6.91
N LYS A 320 1.48 -10.94 6.61
CA LYS A 320 0.20 -10.36 6.31
C LYS A 320 -0.33 -9.63 7.54
N LYS A 321 -0.85 -8.42 7.34
CA LYS A 321 -1.53 -7.70 8.42
C LYS A 321 -2.63 -8.58 9.00
N ALA A 322 -2.74 -8.61 10.32
CA ALA A 322 -3.80 -9.34 10.98
C ALA A 322 -5.17 -8.87 10.47
N SER A 323 -6.08 -9.82 10.30
CA SER A 323 -7.45 -9.50 9.92
C SER A 323 -8.09 -8.65 11.03
N GLN A 324 -8.31 -7.38 10.75
CA GLN A 324 -8.88 -6.43 11.69
C GLN A 324 -10.33 -6.12 11.33
N VAL A 325 -11.16 -5.96 12.35
CA VAL A 325 -12.46 -5.33 12.18
C VAL A 325 -12.22 -3.87 11.82
N ILE A 326 -12.73 -3.45 10.67
CA ILE A 326 -12.60 -2.06 10.23
C ILE A 326 -13.66 -1.20 10.90
N ASN A 327 -13.28 0.06 11.15
CA ASN A 327 -14.26 1.07 11.52
C ASN A 327 -15.04 1.49 10.29
N MET A 328 -16.35 1.29 10.27
CA MET A 328 -17.26 1.77 9.22
C MET A 328 -18.47 2.38 9.93
N PRO A 329 -18.38 3.66 10.34
CA PRO A 329 -19.38 4.29 11.20
C PRO A 329 -20.70 4.55 10.49
N ASP A 330 -20.68 4.84 9.19
CA ASP A 330 -21.92 5.07 8.42
C ASP A 330 -22.73 3.77 8.32
N ALA A 331 -23.92 3.78 8.90
CA ALA A 331 -24.78 2.61 8.99
C ALA A 331 -25.31 2.17 7.62
N ASN A 332 -25.56 3.12 6.71
CA ASN A 332 -26.08 2.84 5.38
C ASN A 332 -24.98 2.21 4.53
N LEU A 333 -23.76 2.74 4.62
CA LEU A 333 -22.59 2.17 3.96
C LEU A 333 -22.34 0.74 4.48
N ARG A 334 -22.25 0.55 5.79
CA ARG A 334 -22.01 -0.75 6.41
C ARG A 334 -23.07 -1.79 6.02
N LYS A 335 -24.34 -1.39 6.03
CA LYS A 335 -25.44 -2.24 5.58
C LYS A 335 -25.28 -2.72 4.15
N GLU A 336 -25.02 -1.79 3.20
CA GLU A 336 -24.91 -2.16 1.79
C GLU A 336 -23.64 -2.99 1.54
N ILE A 337 -22.52 -2.68 2.20
CA ILE A 337 -21.29 -3.50 2.13
C ILE A 337 -21.55 -4.91 2.64
N ASN A 338 -22.24 -5.09 3.78
CA ASN A 338 -22.61 -6.42 4.29
C ASN A 338 -23.50 -7.19 3.32
N LYS A 339 -24.48 -6.53 2.72
CA LYS A 339 -25.34 -7.12 1.70
C LYS A 339 -24.51 -7.59 0.49
N ARG A 340 -23.61 -6.76 -0.02
CA ARG A 340 -22.72 -7.13 -1.16
C ARG A 340 -21.77 -8.27 -0.80
N LEU A 341 -21.21 -8.27 0.39
CA LEU A 341 -20.37 -9.37 0.87
C LEU A 341 -21.18 -10.69 0.96
N ALA A 342 -22.44 -10.64 1.42
CA ALA A 342 -23.30 -11.82 1.44
C ALA A 342 -23.57 -12.35 0.03
N GLU A 343 -23.84 -11.46 -0.95
CA GLU A 343 -24.05 -11.82 -2.36
C GLU A 343 -22.78 -12.47 -2.96
N ILE A 344 -21.60 -11.86 -2.73
CA ILE A 344 -20.32 -12.34 -3.28
C ILE A 344 -19.92 -13.68 -2.67
N THR A 345 -20.03 -13.81 -1.36
CA THR A 345 -19.55 -15.00 -0.63
C THR A 345 -20.58 -16.11 -0.52
N SER A 346 -21.85 -15.82 -0.81
CA SER A 346 -23.01 -16.70 -0.55
C SER A 346 -23.18 -17.05 0.94
N ILE A 347 -22.62 -16.23 1.84
CA ILE A 347 -22.72 -16.37 3.29
C ILE A 347 -23.66 -15.29 3.81
N PRO A 348 -24.79 -15.64 4.46
CA PRO A 348 -25.71 -14.64 5.02
C PRO A 348 -25.01 -13.74 6.04
N ARG A 349 -25.34 -12.44 6.00
CA ARG A 349 -24.80 -11.41 6.91
C ARG A 349 -25.93 -10.54 7.44
N THR A 350 -25.75 -10.02 8.66
CA THR A 350 -26.64 -8.98 9.19
C THR A 350 -26.17 -7.60 8.77
N ASP A 351 -27.06 -6.61 8.79
CA ASP A 351 -26.78 -5.23 8.37
C ASP A 351 -25.65 -4.57 9.17
N ASP A 352 -25.49 -4.96 10.43
CA ASP A 352 -24.52 -4.42 11.40
C ASP A 352 -23.32 -5.34 11.65
N GLN A 353 -23.24 -6.45 10.93
CA GLN A 353 -22.13 -7.39 11.10
C GLN A 353 -20.78 -6.69 10.92
N ALA A 354 -19.85 -6.99 11.82
CA ALA A 354 -18.48 -6.48 11.72
C ALA A 354 -17.83 -6.89 10.41
N ILE A 355 -17.28 -5.92 9.70
CA ILE A 355 -16.56 -6.11 8.43
C ILE A 355 -15.07 -6.12 8.74
N ARG A 356 -14.32 -6.98 8.06
CA ARG A 356 -12.88 -7.08 8.21
C ARG A 356 -12.17 -6.50 6.98
N ASN A 357 -11.01 -5.90 7.19
CA ASN A 357 -10.18 -5.36 6.10
C ASN A 357 -9.90 -6.40 5.00
N THR A 358 -9.73 -7.68 5.39
CA THR A 358 -9.49 -8.78 4.45
C THR A 358 -10.71 -9.14 3.60
N GLU A 359 -11.91 -8.75 4.01
CA GLU A 359 -13.14 -8.97 3.24
C GLU A 359 -13.31 -7.93 2.13
N MET A 360 -12.76 -6.73 2.30
CA MET A 360 -12.88 -5.64 1.31
C MET A 360 -12.18 -5.94 -0.02
N LYS A 361 -11.24 -6.86 -0.05
CA LYS A 361 -10.61 -7.35 -1.29
C LYS A 361 -11.58 -7.98 -2.29
N TYR A 362 -12.72 -8.49 -1.81
CA TYR A 362 -13.71 -9.12 -2.69
C TYR A 362 -14.35 -8.14 -3.68
N PHE A 363 -14.28 -6.84 -3.42
CA PHE A 363 -14.78 -5.82 -4.33
C PHE A 363 -13.87 -5.58 -5.56
N GLY A 364 -12.66 -6.08 -5.56
CA GLY A 364 -11.72 -5.99 -6.69
C GLY A 364 -11.95 -6.99 -7.83
N GLY A 365 -12.96 -7.86 -7.68
CA GLY A 365 -13.23 -8.93 -8.61
C GLY A 365 -12.68 -10.27 -8.14
N LEU A 366 -13.47 -11.32 -8.36
CA LEU A 366 -13.06 -12.71 -8.13
C LEU A 366 -12.81 -13.37 -9.48
N ARG A 367 -11.74 -14.18 -9.54
CA ARG A 367 -11.53 -15.06 -10.67
C ARG A 367 -12.18 -16.41 -10.36
N ILE A 368 -13.37 -16.66 -10.91
CA ILE A 368 -14.08 -17.94 -10.75
C ILE A 368 -14.09 -18.66 -12.10
N GLY A 369 -13.57 -19.89 -12.13
CA GLY A 369 -13.60 -20.72 -13.34
C GLY A 369 -12.83 -20.15 -14.54
N GLY A 370 -11.84 -19.28 -14.31
CA GLY A 370 -11.08 -18.64 -15.37
C GLY A 370 -11.66 -17.31 -15.88
N HIS A 371 -12.83 -16.92 -15.41
CA HIS A 371 -13.49 -15.65 -15.75
C HIS A 371 -13.25 -14.62 -14.67
N ASN A 372 -12.84 -13.41 -15.06
CA ASN A 372 -12.76 -12.25 -14.17
C ASN A 372 -14.18 -11.71 -13.97
N ILE A 373 -14.67 -11.75 -12.74
CA ILE A 373 -15.92 -11.08 -12.37
C ILE A 373 -15.52 -9.72 -11.79
N SER A 374 -15.70 -8.67 -12.59
CA SER A 374 -15.54 -7.30 -12.11
C SER A 374 -16.78 -6.94 -11.29
N TYR A 375 -16.59 -6.55 -10.05
CA TYR A 375 -17.68 -6.05 -9.23
C TYR A 375 -17.70 -4.52 -9.26
N ASN A 376 -18.80 -3.98 -9.77
CA ASN A 376 -19.10 -2.58 -9.66
C ASN A 376 -19.77 -2.33 -8.31
N LEU A 377 -19.17 -1.53 -7.48
CA LEU A 377 -19.78 -1.11 -6.22
C LEU A 377 -20.67 0.10 -6.49
N ASN A 378 -21.97 -0.15 -6.51
CA ASN A 378 -22.98 0.89 -6.65
C ASN A 378 -23.59 1.20 -5.27
N LEU A 379 -23.36 2.43 -4.80
CA LEU A 379 -23.79 2.96 -3.52
C LEU A 379 -24.65 4.23 -3.69
N ASN A 380 -25.34 4.38 -4.81
CA ASN A 380 -26.12 5.56 -5.15
C ASN A 380 -27.37 5.72 -4.28
N GLY A 381 -27.67 6.95 -3.85
CA GLY A 381 -28.92 7.30 -3.21
C GLY A 381 -29.17 6.67 -1.83
N LEU A 382 -28.10 6.31 -1.13
CA LEU A 382 -28.18 5.60 0.16
C LEU A 382 -28.08 6.54 1.39
N ASN A 383 -28.06 7.86 1.19
CA ASN A 383 -27.86 8.86 2.24
C ASN A 383 -26.53 8.66 3.01
N ILE A 384 -25.49 8.17 2.35
CA ILE A 384 -24.15 8.00 2.91
C ILE A 384 -23.54 9.38 3.15
N THR A 385 -22.89 9.54 4.30
CA THR A 385 -22.22 10.77 4.71
C THR A 385 -20.73 10.58 4.97
N ASP A 386 -20.32 9.36 5.34
CA ASP A 386 -18.96 9.01 5.76
C ASP A 386 -18.51 7.75 5.01
N LEU A 387 -17.39 7.86 4.31
CA LEU A 387 -16.79 6.78 3.53
C LEU A 387 -15.75 5.96 4.30
N THR A 388 -15.52 6.26 5.58
CA THR A 388 -14.56 5.53 6.42
C THR A 388 -14.81 4.03 6.34
N GLY A 389 -13.77 3.26 6.06
CA GLY A 389 -13.79 1.82 5.83
C GLY A 389 -13.71 1.42 4.36
N LEU A 390 -13.99 2.32 3.40
CA LEU A 390 -13.79 2.03 1.97
C LEU A 390 -12.31 2.04 1.57
N GLU A 391 -11.42 2.68 2.33
CA GLU A 391 -9.98 2.72 2.07
C GLU A 391 -9.33 1.34 1.99
N TYR A 392 -10.01 0.31 2.49
CA TYR A 392 -9.56 -1.08 2.41
C TYR A 392 -9.97 -1.81 1.12
N ALA A 393 -10.80 -1.19 0.26
CA ALA A 393 -11.24 -1.77 -1.02
C ALA A 393 -10.26 -1.45 -2.17
N THR A 394 -8.95 -1.60 -1.94
CA THR A 394 -7.87 -1.14 -2.83
C THR A 394 -7.86 -1.76 -4.22
N SER A 395 -8.53 -2.89 -4.42
CA SER A 395 -8.67 -3.54 -5.73
C SER A 395 -9.92 -3.12 -6.52
N LEU A 396 -10.71 -2.18 -5.98
CA LEU A 396 -11.96 -1.72 -6.60
C LEU A 396 -11.67 -0.94 -7.89
N GLN A 397 -12.37 -1.27 -8.98
CA GLN A 397 -12.19 -0.63 -10.28
C GLN A 397 -13.34 0.32 -10.65
N HIS A 398 -14.55 0.07 -10.16
CA HIS A 398 -15.72 0.86 -10.51
C HIS A 398 -16.52 1.20 -9.26
N LEU A 399 -16.67 2.49 -8.98
CA LEU A 399 -17.36 3.00 -7.80
C LEU A 399 -18.36 4.09 -8.20
N SER A 400 -19.62 3.91 -7.80
CA SER A 400 -20.66 4.92 -7.96
C SER A 400 -21.27 5.28 -6.60
N LEU A 401 -21.24 6.58 -6.28
CA LEU A 401 -21.66 7.18 -5.02
C LEU A 401 -22.66 8.32 -5.21
N ASP A 402 -23.37 8.34 -6.35
CA ASP A 402 -24.24 9.45 -6.73
C ASP A 402 -25.38 9.68 -5.73
N ASN A 403 -25.81 10.94 -5.60
CA ASN A 403 -26.96 11.34 -4.80
C ASN A 403 -26.87 10.91 -3.33
N ASN A 404 -25.71 11.14 -2.73
CA ASN A 404 -25.47 10.97 -1.28
C ASN A 404 -25.26 12.34 -0.59
N SER A 405 -24.71 12.34 0.62
CA SER A 405 -24.39 13.57 1.35
C SER A 405 -22.90 13.63 1.74
N ILE A 406 -22.04 13.11 0.88
CA ILE A 406 -20.61 12.97 1.11
C ILE A 406 -19.94 14.34 1.00
N THR A 407 -19.11 14.65 2.00
CA THR A 407 -18.30 15.87 2.04
C THR A 407 -16.81 15.59 1.96
N ASP A 408 -16.37 14.48 2.57
CA ASP A 408 -14.96 14.04 2.64
C ASP A 408 -14.78 12.77 1.81
N ILE A 409 -13.85 12.84 0.86
CA ILE A 409 -13.46 11.73 0.00
C ILE A 409 -12.02 11.25 0.29
N SER A 410 -11.43 11.67 1.40
CA SER A 410 -10.10 11.20 1.82
C SER A 410 -9.98 9.68 1.94
N PRO A 411 -11.04 8.91 2.32
CA PRO A 411 -10.98 7.45 2.30
C PRO A 411 -10.76 6.85 0.91
N LEU A 412 -10.97 7.59 -0.16
CA LEU A 412 -10.73 7.12 -1.53
C LEU A 412 -9.28 7.23 -1.98
N THR A 413 -8.41 7.96 -1.26
CA THR A 413 -7.02 8.27 -1.65
C THR A 413 -6.22 7.05 -2.09
N ASN A 414 -6.39 5.90 -1.43
CA ASN A 414 -5.64 4.68 -1.72
C ASN A 414 -6.32 3.76 -2.76
N LEU A 415 -7.46 4.15 -3.33
CA LEU A 415 -8.17 3.36 -4.33
C LEU A 415 -7.62 3.61 -5.75
N THR A 416 -6.31 3.50 -5.90
CA THR A 416 -5.59 3.82 -7.15
C THR A 416 -5.88 2.85 -8.30
N SER A 417 -6.58 1.74 -8.04
CA SER A 417 -7.08 0.81 -9.08
C SER A 417 -8.37 1.28 -9.76
N LEU A 418 -8.99 2.37 -9.29
CA LEU A 418 -10.24 2.88 -9.86
C LEU A 418 -10.06 3.30 -11.31
N LYS A 419 -10.98 2.83 -12.16
CA LYS A 419 -11.16 3.20 -13.55
C LYS A 419 -12.36 4.12 -13.75
N THR A 420 -13.41 3.92 -12.97
CA THR A 420 -14.58 4.79 -13.00
C THR A 420 -14.97 5.22 -11.59
N LEU A 421 -15.21 6.50 -11.42
CA LEU A 421 -15.69 7.12 -10.18
C LEU A 421 -16.79 8.11 -10.49
N SER A 422 -17.97 7.89 -9.92
CA SER A 422 -19.09 8.83 -9.96
C SER A 422 -19.46 9.28 -8.55
N LEU A 423 -19.51 10.60 -8.35
CA LEU A 423 -19.83 11.30 -7.10
C LEU A 423 -20.90 12.39 -7.31
N ASN A 424 -21.73 12.27 -8.36
CA ASN A 424 -22.70 13.30 -8.70
C ASN A 424 -23.70 13.58 -7.55
N GLY A 425 -24.11 14.83 -7.40
CA GLY A 425 -25.12 15.21 -6.43
C GLY A 425 -24.71 15.01 -4.97
N ASN A 426 -23.43 15.24 -4.64
CA ASN A 426 -22.89 15.20 -3.30
C ASN A 426 -22.56 16.61 -2.75
N LYS A 427 -21.74 16.68 -1.72
CA LYS A 427 -21.32 17.93 -1.07
C LYS A 427 -19.80 18.08 -1.02
N VAL A 428 -19.09 17.41 -1.93
CA VAL A 428 -17.63 17.40 -2.00
C VAL A 428 -17.12 18.81 -2.31
N THR A 429 -16.09 19.23 -1.59
CA THR A 429 -15.41 20.52 -1.78
C THR A 429 -13.96 20.35 -2.16
N ASP A 430 -13.28 19.37 -1.60
CA ASP A 430 -11.86 19.06 -1.83
C ASP A 430 -11.72 17.75 -2.62
N ILE A 431 -11.06 17.85 -3.77
CA ILE A 431 -10.78 16.73 -4.67
C ILE A 431 -9.29 16.36 -4.70
N SER A 432 -8.48 16.91 -3.81
CA SER A 432 -7.06 16.55 -3.69
C SER A 432 -6.81 15.04 -3.45
N PRO A 433 -7.72 14.25 -2.84
CA PRO A 433 -7.57 12.81 -2.74
C PRO A 433 -7.52 12.07 -4.08
N LEU A 434 -7.95 12.70 -5.19
CA LEU A 434 -7.99 12.05 -6.51
C LEU A 434 -6.67 12.17 -7.30
N LYS A 435 -5.70 12.96 -6.84
CA LYS A 435 -4.48 13.33 -7.57
C LYS A 435 -3.61 12.15 -8.02
N ASP A 436 -3.62 11.06 -7.26
CA ASP A 436 -2.76 9.88 -7.52
C ASP A 436 -3.50 8.75 -8.27
N MET A 437 -4.75 8.99 -8.72
CA MET A 437 -5.59 8.00 -9.42
C MET A 437 -5.23 7.88 -10.91
N SER A 438 -4.03 7.40 -11.21
CA SER A 438 -3.47 7.34 -12.56
C SER A 438 -4.14 6.35 -13.52
N LEU A 439 -5.09 5.54 -13.05
CA LEU A 439 -5.85 4.58 -13.87
C LEU A 439 -7.30 5.04 -14.14
N LEU A 440 -7.69 6.23 -13.65
CA LEU A 440 -9.06 6.69 -13.71
C LEU A 440 -9.42 7.17 -15.14
N GLU A 441 -10.30 6.43 -15.80
CA GLU A 441 -10.76 6.65 -17.19
C GLU A 441 -12.01 7.55 -17.23
N ASP A 442 -12.95 7.37 -16.28
CA ASP A 442 -14.20 8.12 -16.21
C ASP A 442 -14.39 8.74 -14.83
N LEU A 443 -14.52 10.06 -14.77
CA LEU A 443 -14.74 10.84 -13.55
C LEU A 443 -15.96 11.74 -13.69
N SER A 444 -16.94 11.58 -12.79
CA SER A 444 -18.12 12.44 -12.74
C SER A 444 -18.31 13.04 -11.35
N LEU A 445 -18.35 14.38 -11.29
CA LEU A 445 -18.40 15.20 -10.08
C LEU A 445 -19.52 16.25 -10.13
N GLU A 446 -20.50 16.10 -11.03
CA GLU A 446 -21.61 17.03 -11.23
C GLU A 446 -22.37 17.31 -9.93
N GLY A 447 -22.84 18.55 -9.75
CA GLY A 447 -23.73 18.90 -8.63
C GLY A 447 -23.06 18.84 -7.25
N ASN A 448 -21.76 19.12 -7.15
CA ASN A 448 -21.02 19.20 -5.90
C ASN A 448 -20.78 20.66 -5.45
N LYS A 449 -19.80 20.87 -4.59
CA LYS A 449 -19.42 22.18 -4.06
C LYS A 449 -17.96 22.55 -4.37
N ILE A 450 -17.43 22.00 -5.46
CA ILE A 450 -16.03 22.14 -5.83
C ILE A 450 -15.79 23.55 -6.38
N ALA A 451 -14.83 24.24 -5.80
CA ALA A 451 -14.39 25.56 -6.24
C ALA A 451 -13.01 25.51 -6.91
N ASP A 452 -12.16 24.57 -6.55
CA ASP A 452 -10.79 24.41 -7.04
C ASP A 452 -10.63 23.04 -7.69
N ILE A 453 -10.35 23.04 -9.01
CA ILE A 453 -10.13 21.82 -9.78
C ILE A 453 -8.65 21.58 -10.14
N SER A 454 -7.74 22.41 -9.61
CA SER A 454 -6.30 22.27 -9.88
C SER A 454 -5.71 20.91 -9.46
N PRO A 455 -6.22 20.18 -8.45
CA PRO A 455 -5.71 18.84 -8.13
C PRO A 455 -5.82 17.82 -9.27
N LEU A 456 -6.76 18.00 -10.22
CA LEU A 456 -6.88 17.10 -11.37
C LEU A 456 -5.69 17.19 -12.33
N ASN A 457 -5.00 18.33 -12.34
CA ASN A 457 -3.81 18.50 -13.17
C ASN A 457 -2.64 17.60 -12.69
N GLU A 458 -2.56 17.36 -11.38
CA GLU A 458 -1.52 16.49 -10.81
C GLU A 458 -1.73 15.04 -11.25
N MET A 459 -2.97 14.57 -11.32
CA MET A 459 -3.34 13.22 -11.78
C MET A 459 -2.83 12.92 -13.20
N CYS A 460 -2.72 13.93 -14.05
CA CYS A 460 -2.33 13.80 -15.45
C CYS A 460 -0.85 14.10 -15.73
N THR A 461 0.00 14.25 -14.70
CA THR A 461 1.41 14.66 -14.84
C THR A 461 2.25 13.71 -15.72
N TYR A 462 1.96 12.41 -15.69
CA TYR A 462 2.69 11.38 -16.44
C TYR A 462 1.88 10.76 -17.59
N GLY A 463 0.81 11.41 -18.00
CA GLY A 463 -0.16 10.94 -18.97
C GLY A 463 -1.55 10.93 -18.38
N CYS A 464 -2.53 11.44 -19.11
CA CYS A 464 -3.90 11.51 -18.61
C CYS A 464 -4.70 10.31 -19.12
N PRO A 465 -5.16 9.42 -18.24
CA PRO A 465 -5.94 8.25 -18.63
C PRO A 465 -7.41 8.58 -18.89
N LEU A 466 -7.89 9.78 -18.46
CA LEU A 466 -9.29 10.17 -18.57
C LEU A 466 -9.79 10.15 -20.02
N THR A 467 -10.95 9.53 -20.21
CA THR A 467 -11.74 9.52 -21.44
C THR A 467 -13.04 10.29 -21.28
N SER A 468 -13.48 10.50 -20.03
CA SER A 468 -14.70 11.23 -19.68
C SER A 468 -14.51 12.01 -18.38
N LEU A 469 -14.97 13.27 -18.38
CA LEU A 469 -14.90 14.18 -17.23
C LEU A 469 -16.14 15.05 -17.18
N ASN A 470 -16.88 15.03 -16.05
CA ASN A 470 -18.02 15.91 -15.80
C ASN A 470 -17.78 16.73 -14.52
N LEU A 471 -17.81 18.08 -14.66
CA LEU A 471 -17.57 19.07 -13.60
C LEU A 471 -18.68 20.11 -13.51
N GLU A 472 -19.85 19.85 -14.11
CA GLU A 472 -20.94 20.82 -14.21
C GLU A 472 -21.70 21.01 -12.89
N ASP A 473 -22.51 22.04 -12.81
CA ASP A 473 -23.45 22.35 -11.73
C ASP A 473 -22.87 22.44 -10.32
N GLN A 474 -21.63 22.93 -10.18
CA GLN A 474 -21.01 23.12 -8.87
C GLN A 474 -21.69 24.23 -8.06
N GLN A 475 -21.87 24.01 -6.75
CA GLN A 475 -22.52 24.95 -5.83
C GLN A 475 -21.66 25.26 -4.60
N PRO A 476 -20.43 25.78 -4.77
CA PRO A 476 -19.62 26.22 -3.66
C PRO A 476 -20.23 27.40 -2.93
N ASN A 477 -19.90 27.57 -1.66
CA ASN A 477 -20.31 28.70 -0.87
C ASN A 477 -19.12 29.41 -0.22
N ILE A 478 -19.26 30.71 -0.01
CA ILE A 478 -18.28 31.55 0.70
C ILE A 478 -18.99 32.53 1.60
N LYS A 479 -18.36 32.85 2.73
CA LYS A 479 -18.84 33.88 3.67
C LYS A 479 -17.75 34.93 3.87
N PRO A 480 -17.69 35.95 2.99
CA PRO A 480 -16.68 37.00 3.09
C PRO A 480 -17.01 37.97 4.23
N ASN A 481 -15.98 38.61 4.77
CA ASN A 481 -16.10 39.67 5.79
C ASN A 481 -16.10 41.09 5.17
N ASP A 482 -15.86 41.19 3.87
CA ASP A 482 -15.78 42.45 3.14
C ASP A 482 -16.51 42.36 1.78
N LYS A 483 -16.83 43.49 1.20
CA LYS A 483 -17.42 43.59 -0.15
C LYS A 483 -16.44 43.20 -1.27
N SER A 484 -15.14 43.22 -1.02
CA SER A 484 -14.12 42.80 -1.98
C SER A 484 -13.34 41.64 -1.37
N PHE A 485 -13.31 40.49 -2.03
CA PHE A 485 -12.67 39.27 -1.53
C PHE A 485 -12.12 38.43 -2.68
N ALA A 486 -11.11 37.59 -2.39
CA ALA A 486 -10.54 36.68 -3.35
C ALA A 486 -11.57 35.65 -3.82
N SER A 487 -11.65 35.41 -5.14
CA SER A 487 -12.47 34.33 -5.68
C SER A 487 -11.92 32.98 -5.26
N PRO A 488 -12.75 32.07 -4.75
CA PRO A 488 -12.33 30.71 -4.47
C PRO A 488 -12.21 29.82 -5.71
N LEU A 489 -12.73 30.30 -6.88
CA LEU A 489 -12.85 29.51 -8.09
C LEU A 489 -11.51 29.42 -8.80
N LYS A 490 -11.00 28.19 -9.03
CA LYS A 490 -9.75 27.94 -9.73
C LYS A 490 -9.88 26.84 -10.77
N ASP A 491 -9.27 27.06 -11.92
CA ASP A 491 -9.19 26.11 -13.01
C ASP A 491 -8.05 25.07 -12.79
N LEU A 492 -7.79 24.21 -13.78
CA LEU A 492 -6.76 23.18 -13.75
C LEU A 492 -5.34 23.72 -13.48
N THR A 493 -5.06 24.96 -13.84
CA THR A 493 -3.75 25.61 -13.64
C THR A 493 -3.65 26.33 -12.29
N GLY A 494 -4.72 26.31 -11.48
CA GLY A 494 -4.85 27.10 -10.27
C GLY A 494 -5.16 28.59 -10.55
N SER A 495 -5.42 28.96 -11.83
CA SER A 495 -5.79 30.30 -12.21
C SER A 495 -7.23 30.60 -11.82
N VAL A 496 -7.47 31.83 -11.37
CA VAL A 496 -8.79 32.26 -10.93
C VAL A 496 -9.80 32.25 -12.08
N VAL A 497 -10.96 31.62 -11.84
CA VAL A 497 -12.10 31.65 -12.76
C VAL A 497 -12.99 32.82 -12.42
N SER A 498 -13.31 33.62 -13.44
CA SER A 498 -14.18 34.78 -13.33
C SER A 498 -15.65 34.36 -13.22
N VAL A 499 -16.41 35.08 -12.39
CA VAL A 499 -17.87 34.94 -12.32
C VAL A 499 -18.52 35.75 -13.44
N THR A 500 -19.75 35.41 -13.81
CA THR A 500 -20.56 36.25 -14.70
C THR A 500 -21.01 37.48 -13.93
N ASN A 501 -20.70 38.69 -14.48
CA ASN A 501 -21.08 39.94 -13.83
C ASN A 501 -22.60 40.10 -13.78
N SER A 502 -23.09 40.62 -12.65
CA SER A 502 -24.50 40.96 -12.42
C SER A 502 -24.63 42.40 -11.88
N ALA A 503 -25.84 42.81 -11.56
CA ALA A 503 -26.09 44.12 -10.94
C ALA A 503 -25.43 44.22 -9.53
N ASP A 504 -25.27 43.11 -8.84
CA ASP A 504 -24.82 43.08 -7.45
C ASP A 504 -23.39 42.53 -7.28
N VAL A 505 -22.91 41.71 -8.24
CA VAL A 505 -21.64 40.99 -8.18
C VAL A 505 -20.86 41.16 -9.47
N ILE A 506 -19.62 41.62 -9.39
CA ILE A 506 -18.71 41.76 -10.54
C ILE A 506 -17.31 41.23 -10.22
N ASN A 507 -16.54 40.90 -11.26
CA ASN A 507 -15.10 40.69 -11.10
C ASN A 507 -14.42 42.03 -10.86
N SER A 508 -13.57 42.14 -9.85
CA SER A 508 -12.88 43.40 -9.52
C SER A 508 -11.88 43.78 -10.61
N THR A 509 -12.03 44.99 -11.14
CA THR A 509 -11.03 45.58 -12.07
C THR A 509 -9.84 46.16 -11.32
N ALA A 510 -10.06 46.59 -10.06
CA ALA A 510 -9.03 47.19 -9.23
C ALA A 510 -8.10 46.13 -8.59
N THR A 511 -8.61 44.94 -8.32
CA THR A 511 -7.87 43.84 -7.73
C THR A 511 -8.16 42.58 -8.54
N PRO A 512 -7.38 42.28 -9.58
CA PRO A 512 -7.55 41.05 -10.37
C PRO A 512 -7.58 39.81 -9.51
N GLY A 513 -8.53 38.91 -9.78
CA GLY A 513 -8.74 37.71 -8.99
C GLY A 513 -9.70 37.88 -7.81
N ASN A 514 -10.18 39.09 -7.52
CA ASN A 514 -11.19 39.35 -6.53
C ASN A 514 -12.59 39.50 -7.13
N ILE A 515 -13.58 39.13 -6.34
CA ILE A 515 -15.00 39.44 -6.55
C ILE A 515 -15.33 40.70 -5.77
N GLN A 516 -16.08 41.63 -6.41
CA GLN A 516 -16.56 42.86 -5.82
C GLN A 516 -18.08 42.86 -5.75
N LEU A 517 -18.64 43.10 -4.55
CA LEU A 517 -20.07 43.30 -4.35
C LEU A 517 -20.42 44.77 -4.49
N LEU A 518 -21.28 45.08 -5.43
CA LEU A 518 -21.76 46.44 -5.69
C LEU A 518 -22.87 46.81 -4.71
N SER A 519 -23.76 45.87 -4.42
CA SER A 519 -24.83 46.08 -3.45
C SER A 519 -24.88 44.92 -2.44
N LEU A 520 -25.59 45.08 -1.36
CA LEU A 520 -25.91 44.02 -0.39
C LEU A 520 -27.44 43.82 -0.38
N PRO A 521 -27.92 42.60 -0.19
CA PRO A 521 -29.35 42.32 -0.06
C PRO A 521 -30.01 43.25 0.96
N ALA A 522 -31.26 43.66 0.74
CA ALA A 522 -32.01 44.53 1.65
C ALA A 522 -32.11 43.88 3.04
N SER A 523 -32.29 44.71 4.10
CA SER A 523 -32.50 44.23 5.43
C SER A 523 -33.76 43.35 5.48
N GLY A 524 -33.63 42.12 5.98
CA GLY A 524 -34.71 41.14 6.01
C GLY A 524 -34.85 40.25 4.76
N ALA A 525 -34.10 40.52 3.71
CA ALA A 525 -33.98 39.61 2.56
C ALA A 525 -32.94 38.51 2.83
N SER A 526 -32.93 37.43 2.02
CA SER A 526 -31.89 36.41 2.07
C SER A 526 -30.50 37.04 1.98
N PRO A 527 -29.56 36.71 2.84
CA PRO A 527 -28.21 37.27 2.78
C PRO A 527 -27.38 36.66 1.65
N ILE A 528 -27.92 35.75 0.85
CA ILE A 528 -27.20 35.01 -0.20
C ILE A 528 -27.31 35.76 -1.53
N LEU A 529 -26.17 36.09 -2.14
CA LEU A 529 -26.04 36.48 -3.54
C LEU A 529 -25.49 35.31 -4.36
N ASN A 530 -25.98 35.15 -5.56
CA ASN A 530 -25.58 34.08 -6.47
C ASN A 530 -24.75 34.64 -7.63
N ALA A 531 -23.56 34.06 -7.84
CA ALA A 531 -22.66 34.44 -8.91
C ALA A 531 -22.37 33.23 -9.81
N PRO A 532 -23.05 33.09 -10.96
CA PRO A 532 -22.82 31.99 -11.87
C PRO A 532 -21.47 32.11 -12.58
N TRP A 533 -20.87 31.01 -12.95
CA TRP A 533 -19.68 30.95 -13.79
C TRP A 533 -19.72 29.78 -14.75
N THR A 534 -18.92 29.88 -15.79
CA THR A 534 -18.63 28.75 -16.70
C THR A 534 -17.22 28.88 -17.25
N ARG A 535 -16.50 27.78 -17.35
CA ARG A 535 -15.13 27.71 -17.86
C ARG A 535 -14.94 26.41 -18.63
N SER A 536 -14.59 26.48 -19.90
CA SER A 536 -14.12 25.31 -20.63
C SER A 536 -12.70 24.94 -20.16
N VAL A 537 -12.48 23.69 -19.86
CA VAL A 537 -11.21 23.15 -19.41
C VAL A 537 -10.85 21.92 -20.25
N THR A 538 -9.55 21.69 -20.45
CA THR A 538 -9.07 20.51 -21.19
C THR A 538 -7.98 19.85 -20.37
N LEU A 539 -8.15 18.56 -20.10
CA LEU A 539 -7.24 17.74 -19.33
C LEU A 539 -6.82 16.54 -20.19
N GLY A 540 -5.56 16.53 -20.64
CA GLY A 540 -5.10 15.57 -21.66
C GLY A 540 -5.85 15.77 -22.98
N THR A 541 -6.61 14.78 -23.42
CA THR A 541 -7.45 14.80 -24.62
C THR A 541 -8.93 15.07 -24.33
N VAL A 542 -9.32 15.15 -23.05
CA VAL A 542 -10.70 15.33 -22.63
C VAL A 542 -11.01 16.81 -22.39
N SER A 543 -12.08 17.29 -22.99
CA SER A 543 -12.62 18.63 -22.74
C SER A 543 -13.88 18.51 -21.90
N ALA A 544 -13.99 19.37 -20.88
CA ALA A 544 -15.13 19.43 -19.98
C ALA A 544 -15.53 20.90 -19.72
N THR A 545 -16.73 21.06 -19.19
CA THR A 545 -17.21 22.35 -18.70
C THR A 545 -17.14 22.37 -17.19
N PHE A 546 -16.37 23.30 -16.61
CA PHE A 546 -16.40 23.62 -15.20
C PHE A 546 -17.34 24.78 -14.98
N SER A 547 -18.51 24.52 -14.43
CA SER A 547 -19.58 25.49 -14.28
C SER A 547 -20.32 25.35 -12.95
N GLY A 548 -21.05 26.39 -12.59
CA GLY A 548 -21.87 26.37 -11.40
C GLY A 548 -22.35 27.74 -10.95
N THR A 549 -22.75 27.84 -9.68
CA THR A 549 -23.18 29.05 -9.01
C THR A 549 -22.50 29.21 -7.66
N LEU A 550 -21.68 30.25 -7.49
CA LEU A 550 -21.07 30.60 -6.21
C LEU A 550 -22.10 31.28 -5.33
N ALA A 551 -22.44 30.66 -4.22
CA ALA A 551 -23.31 31.23 -3.19
C ALA A 551 -22.47 32.09 -2.22
N ILE A 552 -22.76 33.40 -2.15
CA ILE A 552 -22.03 34.38 -1.36
C ILE A 552 -22.91 34.79 -0.18
N ASP A 553 -22.59 34.28 1.04
CA ASP A 553 -23.28 34.70 2.27
C ASP A 553 -22.73 36.02 2.78
N THR A 554 -23.51 37.06 2.60
CA THR A 554 -23.15 38.44 2.96
C THR A 554 -23.42 38.79 4.42
N SER A 555 -23.88 37.85 5.23
CA SER A 555 -24.30 38.09 6.62
C SER A 555 -23.18 38.58 7.54
N ALA A 556 -21.90 38.28 7.19
CA ALA A 556 -20.73 38.75 7.93
C ALA A 556 -20.25 40.15 7.53
N ILE A 557 -20.74 40.71 6.41
CA ILE A 557 -20.28 42.01 5.91
C ILE A 557 -20.97 43.12 6.72
N PRO A 558 -20.21 44.05 7.33
CA PRO A 558 -20.78 45.16 8.08
C PRO A 558 -21.69 46.02 7.19
N ARG A 559 -22.90 46.27 7.63
CA ARG A 559 -23.80 47.23 6.98
C ARG A 559 -23.51 48.61 7.57
N ALA A 560 -23.44 49.65 6.73
CA ALA A 560 -23.38 51.00 7.22
C ALA A 560 -24.57 51.22 8.14
N SER A 561 -24.32 51.64 9.38
CA SER A 561 -25.41 52.03 10.32
C SER A 561 -26.26 53.09 9.62
N GLN A 562 -27.57 52.84 9.52
CA GLN A 562 -28.47 53.92 9.08
C GLN A 562 -28.23 55.14 9.99
N PRO A 563 -28.15 56.36 9.42
CA PRO A 563 -28.10 57.54 10.27
C PRO A 563 -29.28 57.50 11.26
N GLN A 564 -28.96 57.48 12.54
CA GLN A 564 -30.00 57.62 13.54
C GLN A 564 -30.83 58.86 13.21
N PRO A 565 -32.17 58.81 13.23
CA PRO A 565 -32.99 59.98 13.12
C PRO A 565 -32.47 61.03 14.10
N GLN A 566 -32.14 62.20 13.64
CA GLN A 566 -31.78 63.31 14.53
C GLN A 566 -32.89 63.46 15.58
N PRO A 567 -32.54 63.58 16.88
CA PRO A 567 -33.54 63.85 17.90
C PRO A 567 -34.27 65.14 17.55
N GLN A 568 -35.58 65.10 17.46
CA GLN A 568 -36.39 66.33 17.37
C GLN A 568 -36.07 67.26 18.55
N PRO A 569 -35.97 68.57 18.33
CA PRO A 569 -35.73 69.53 19.43
C PRO A 569 -36.82 69.38 20.50
N GLN A 570 -36.41 69.08 21.71
CA GLN A 570 -37.33 69.14 22.87
C GLN A 570 -37.81 70.59 23.10
N PRO A 571 -39.08 70.78 23.45
CA PRO A 571 -39.58 72.09 23.88
C PRO A 571 -38.89 72.52 25.18
N GLN A 572 -38.44 73.77 25.23
CA GLN A 572 -37.85 74.40 26.41
C GLN A 572 -38.80 74.35 27.60
N PRO A 573 -38.31 74.15 28.83
CA PRO A 573 -39.15 74.23 30.06
C PRO A 573 -39.47 75.66 30.42
N GLY A 574 -40.75 75.97 30.59
CA GLY A 574 -41.22 77.17 31.19
C GLY A 574 -41.04 77.14 32.71
N ASN A 575 -40.66 78.27 33.26
CA ASN A 575 -40.23 78.57 34.60
C ASN A 575 -41.37 78.34 35.69
N PRO A 576 -41.06 78.13 36.95
CA PRO A 576 -41.95 77.55 37.97
C PRO A 576 -42.73 78.60 38.77
N SER A 577 -43.91 78.24 39.22
CA SER A 577 -44.54 78.95 40.29
C SER A 577 -45.06 77.99 41.40
N ALA A 578 -44.74 78.38 42.54
CA ALA A 578 -44.76 77.85 43.92
C ALA A 578 -45.98 77.16 44.45
N ALA A 579 -45.70 76.48 45.52
CA ALA A 579 -46.46 76.21 46.77
C ALA A 579 -47.20 74.86 46.86
N ALA A 580 -46.82 74.06 47.74
CA ALA A 580 -47.04 73.91 49.14
C ALA A 580 -47.59 72.50 49.56
N HIS A 581 -46.93 72.02 50.55
CA HIS A 581 -47.41 71.16 51.68
C HIS A 581 -47.58 69.66 51.52
N ASN A 582 -46.71 69.02 52.23
CA ASN A 582 -46.61 67.79 52.97
C ASN A 582 -47.90 67.36 53.74
N PRO A 583 -48.07 66.24 54.47
CA PRO A 583 -47.17 65.06 54.56
C PRO A 583 -47.92 63.67 54.74
N ALA A 584 -47.08 62.67 54.88
CA ALA A 584 -47.28 61.47 55.69
C ALA A 584 -48.09 60.27 55.15
N ASN A 585 -47.51 59.19 54.95
CA ASN A 585 -47.36 58.10 55.92
C ASN A 585 -46.75 56.83 55.22
N LYS A 586 -45.77 56.36 55.87
CA LYS A 586 -45.24 55.00 55.82
C LYS A 586 -46.22 54.07 56.56
N PRO A 587 -46.10 52.74 56.66
CA PRO A 587 -45.09 51.82 56.08
C PRO A 587 -45.60 50.39 55.69
N GLN A 588 -44.70 49.58 55.31
CA GLN A 588 -44.46 48.16 55.64
C GLN A 588 -44.80 47.05 54.68
N ASN A 589 -43.70 46.38 54.42
CA ASN A 589 -43.44 44.92 54.44
C ASN A 589 -44.12 44.08 53.36
N ALA A 590 -43.52 43.05 52.80
CA ALA A 590 -42.21 42.37 52.97
C ALA A 590 -42.03 41.36 51.82
N VAL A 591 -40.81 41.13 51.56
CA VAL A 591 -40.11 39.85 51.44
C VAL A 591 -40.28 38.96 50.21
N SER A 592 -39.20 38.78 49.57
CA SER A 592 -38.38 37.67 49.07
C SER A 592 -38.65 37.26 47.65
N GLY A 593 -37.68 36.99 46.86
CA GLY A 593 -36.30 36.68 46.94
C GLY A 593 -35.85 36.25 45.62
N LEU A 594 -34.70 36.74 45.27
CA LEU A 594 -33.44 36.01 44.94
C LEU A 594 -33.50 35.09 43.74
N LEU A 595 -32.58 35.11 42.79
CA LEU A 595 -31.18 35.46 42.63
C LEU A 595 -30.90 35.49 41.11
N ALA A 596 -30.35 36.42 40.49
CA ALA A 596 -29.00 36.84 40.13
C ALA A 596 -27.93 35.73 40.09
N ASN A 597 -27.24 35.63 38.97
CA ASN A 597 -25.81 35.91 38.81
C ASN A 597 -25.34 35.45 37.44
N THR A 598 -24.88 36.29 36.60
CA THR A 598 -23.55 36.87 36.34
C THR A 598 -22.36 35.91 36.51
N GLY A 599 -21.71 35.62 35.43
CA GLY A 599 -20.39 36.14 35.18
C GLY A 599 -19.20 35.28 35.48
N PHE A 600 -18.35 35.25 34.54
CA PHE A 600 -16.88 35.28 34.56
C PHE A 600 -16.03 34.00 34.66
N ASN A 601 -15.38 33.76 33.51
CA ASN A 601 -13.94 33.65 33.31
C ASN A 601 -13.08 32.68 34.14
N ALA A 602 -12.38 31.87 33.34
CA ALA A 602 -10.94 31.79 33.21
C ALA A 602 -10.12 30.89 34.16
N PHE A 603 -9.32 30.15 33.50
CA PHE A 603 -7.90 29.85 33.73
C PHE A 603 -7.49 28.58 34.52
N LEU A 604 -6.74 27.78 33.76
CA LEU A 604 -5.48 27.10 34.09
C LEU A 604 -5.41 26.02 35.20
N GLY A 605 -4.71 24.95 34.74
CA GLY A 605 -3.69 24.33 35.55
C GLY A 605 -3.90 22.86 35.84
N VAL A 606 -3.34 22.00 35.03
CA VAL A 606 -2.04 21.33 35.22
C VAL A 606 -1.93 20.39 36.43
N ILE A 607 -1.46 19.19 36.16
CA ILE A 607 -0.67 18.23 36.96
C ILE A 607 -1.49 17.21 37.79
N ALA A 608 -1.36 16.02 37.34
CA ALA A 608 -0.44 14.93 37.71
C ALA A 608 -0.95 13.98 38.80
N THR A 609 -0.77 12.77 38.45
CA THR A 609 -0.08 11.65 39.07
C THR A 609 -0.83 10.71 40.03
N LEU A 610 -0.51 9.47 39.72
CA LEU A 610 -0.30 8.30 40.61
C LEU A 610 -1.57 7.67 41.23
N ALA A 611 -1.73 6.46 41.23
CA ALA A 611 -0.96 5.23 41.20
C ALA A 611 -1.79 4.14 41.86
N LEU A 612 -1.57 2.97 41.40
CA LEU A 612 -1.40 1.73 42.16
C LEU A 612 -2.58 0.96 42.73
N VAL A 613 -2.49 -0.28 42.37
CA VAL A 613 -2.50 -1.53 43.18
C VAL A 613 -3.89 -2.14 43.32
N ALA A 614 -4.11 -3.35 43.13
CA ALA A 614 -3.40 -4.62 42.99
C ALA A 614 -4.43 -5.73 42.91
N ALA A 615 -3.96 -6.77 42.30
CA ALA A 615 -4.02 -8.15 42.76
C ALA A 615 -5.34 -8.93 42.84
N GLY A 616 -5.23 -10.08 42.31
CA GLY A 616 -5.85 -11.31 42.79
C GLY A 616 -6.38 -12.17 41.65
N LEU A 617 -5.61 -12.98 41.06
CA LEU A 617 -5.28 -14.37 41.39
C LEU A 617 -6.46 -15.35 41.38
N PHE A 618 -6.18 -16.45 40.73
CA PHE A 618 -6.72 -17.81 40.81
C PHE A 618 -7.72 -18.22 39.74
N ILE A 619 -7.44 -19.18 38.95
CA ILE A 619 -6.93 -20.58 38.91
C ILE A 619 -7.91 -21.44 38.12
N LEU A 620 -7.36 -22.23 37.19
CA LEU A 620 -7.71 -23.57 36.75
C LEU A 620 -9.08 -23.84 36.06
N ARG A 621 -9.06 -24.12 34.83
CA ARG A 621 -8.91 -25.50 34.31
C ARG A 621 -8.50 -25.49 32.84
#